data_f5e29a79ba67bd5a3be3d26281867b8a
#
_entry.id   f5e29a79ba67bd5a3be3d26281867b8a
#
_cell.length_a   1.000
_cell.length_b   1.000
_cell.length_c   1.000
_cell.angle_alpha   90.00
_cell.angle_beta   90.00
_cell.angle_gamma   90.00
#
_symmetry.space_group_name_H-M   'P 1'
#
loop_
_entity.id
_entity.type
_entity.pdbx_description
1 polymer ?
#
loop_
_entity_poly.entity_id
_entity_poly.type
_entity_poly.pdbx_seq_one_letter_code
_entity_poly.pdbx_strand_id
1 'polypeptide(L)'
;RVVKRMLPDDQQSLVEVYTDEALAYIAAHPSAPFFLYLAHNAVHFPLYPGKKWAGRSPHGLYSDWVEEVDAGVGRILDALRAQGLAERTLVVFTSDNGGTPRGLNTPFRGHKGSTWEGGLRVPTLAWWPGQIPAGSTTPTIAAMFDLLPTFAALAGAKLPTDRKLDGVNLWPQLTGAAPQ
;
A
#
# COMPACT_ATOMS: atom_id res chain seq x y z
N ARG A 1 -4.67 -21.39 1.51
CA ARG A 1 -5.69 -21.70 2.52
C ARG A 1 -6.82 -20.68 2.40
N VAL A 2 -8.09 -21.16 2.26
CA VAL A 2 -9.27 -20.30 2.38
C VAL A 2 -9.58 -20.16 3.87
N VAL A 3 -9.54 -18.93 4.39
CA VAL A 3 -9.79 -18.65 5.81
C VAL A 3 -11.30 -18.57 6.06
N LYS A 4 -12.02 -17.82 5.22
CA LYS A 4 -13.47 -17.62 5.33
C LYS A 4 -14.06 -17.31 3.95
N ARG A 5 -15.25 -17.85 3.66
CA ARG A 5 -16.07 -17.38 2.56
C ARG A 5 -16.84 -16.15 3.02
N MET A 6 -16.62 -15.02 2.33
CA MET A 6 -17.30 -13.77 2.65
C MET A 6 -18.68 -13.73 1.99
N LEU A 7 -19.71 -13.43 2.75
CA LEU A 7 -21.06 -13.15 2.28
C LEU A 7 -21.24 -11.64 2.07
N PRO A 8 -22.28 -11.18 1.36
CA PRO A 8 -22.52 -9.75 1.15
C PRO A 8 -22.50 -8.93 2.45
N ASP A 9 -23.10 -9.46 3.52
CA ASP A 9 -23.17 -8.78 4.82
C ASP A 9 -21.81 -8.72 5.57
N ASP A 10 -20.85 -9.54 5.15
CA ASP A 10 -19.50 -9.53 5.73
C ASP A 10 -18.60 -8.43 5.15
N GLN A 11 -19.01 -7.74 4.08
CA GLN A 11 -18.17 -6.76 3.39
C GLN A 11 -17.66 -5.65 4.32
N GLN A 12 -18.47 -5.22 5.27
CA GLN A 12 -18.12 -4.21 6.27
C GLN A 12 -17.04 -4.65 7.27
N SER A 13 -16.66 -5.92 7.28
CA SER A 13 -15.59 -6.43 8.16
C SER A 13 -14.26 -6.66 7.44
N LEU A 14 -14.20 -6.49 6.12
CA LEU A 14 -13.04 -6.91 5.33
C LEU A 14 -11.76 -6.18 5.69
N VAL A 15 -11.79 -4.86 5.90
CA VAL A 15 -10.60 -4.10 6.27
C VAL A 15 -10.06 -4.54 7.63
N GLU A 16 -10.94 -4.76 8.60
CA GLU A 16 -10.56 -5.26 9.93
C GLU A 16 -9.96 -6.68 9.81
N VAL A 17 -10.62 -7.58 9.07
CA VAL A 17 -10.13 -8.95 8.86
C VAL A 17 -8.75 -8.95 8.18
N TYR A 18 -8.55 -8.17 7.13
CA TYR A 18 -7.26 -8.08 6.44
C TYR A 18 -6.17 -7.53 7.36
N THR A 19 -6.50 -6.53 8.15
CA THR A 19 -5.56 -5.97 9.14
C THR A 19 -5.18 -7.00 10.20
N ASP A 20 -6.16 -7.72 10.74
CA ASP A 20 -5.93 -8.74 11.79
C ASP A 20 -5.11 -9.92 11.25
N GLU A 21 -5.38 -10.39 10.03
CA GLU A 21 -4.60 -11.45 9.38
C GLU A 21 -3.16 -10.98 9.09
N ALA A 22 -2.98 -9.72 8.69
CA ALA A 22 -1.64 -9.15 8.51
C ALA A 22 -0.86 -9.10 9.83
N LEU A 23 -1.52 -8.67 10.91
CA LEU A 23 -0.92 -8.63 12.26
C LEU A 23 -0.56 -10.03 12.75
N ALA A 24 -1.43 -11.01 12.56
CA ALA A 24 -1.18 -12.40 12.91
C ALA A 24 -0.02 -12.99 12.10
N TYR A 25 0.05 -12.66 10.81
CA TYR A 25 1.15 -13.08 9.95
C TYR A 25 2.50 -12.50 10.41
N ILE A 26 2.56 -11.19 10.71
CA ILE A 26 3.76 -10.52 11.21
C ILE A 26 4.19 -11.15 12.54
N ALA A 27 3.26 -11.36 13.46
CA ALA A 27 3.55 -11.98 14.76
C ALA A 27 4.09 -13.41 14.65
N ALA A 28 3.71 -14.15 13.62
CA ALA A 28 4.19 -15.49 13.35
C ALA A 28 5.61 -15.52 12.73
N HIS A 29 6.16 -14.38 12.30
CA HIS A 29 7.46 -14.28 11.63
C HIS A 29 8.42 -13.30 12.30
N PRO A 30 8.71 -13.44 13.61
CA PRO A 30 9.51 -12.47 14.35
C PRO A 30 10.99 -12.43 13.92
N SER A 31 11.47 -13.50 13.30
CA SER A 31 12.88 -13.65 12.96
C SER A 31 13.15 -14.04 11.51
N ALA A 32 12.18 -14.63 10.83
CA ALA A 32 12.32 -15.04 9.44
C ALA A 32 12.01 -13.88 8.49
N PRO A 33 12.74 -13.75 7.36
CA PRO A 33 12.34 -12.84 6.29
C PRO A 33 10.94 -13.19 5.79
N PHE A 34 10.15 -12.16 5.48
CA PHE A 34 8.81 -12.34 4.91
C PHE A 34 8.52 -11.35 3.79
N PHE A 35 7.57 -11.70 2.95
CA PHE A 35 6.92 -10.81 2.01
C PHE A 35 5.42 -10.87 2.24
N LEU A 36 4.82 -9.72 2.48
CA LEU A 36 3.37 -9.59 2.68
C LEU A 36 2.81 -8.64 1.63
N TYR A 37 1.89 -9.14 0.81
CA TYR A 37 1.09 -8.32 -0.11
C TYR A 37 -0.33 -8.22 0.43
N LEU A 38 -0.67 -7.05 0.96
CA LEU A 38 -1.98 -6.75 1.55
C LEU A 38 -2.83 -5.98 0.54
N ALA A 39 -3.60 -6.73 -0.25
CA ALA A 39 -4.44 -6.18 -1.31
C ALA A 39 -5.83 -5.84 -0.77
N HIS A 40 -6.02 -4.62 -0.29
CA HIS A 40 -7.33 -4.15 0.12
C HIS A 40 -8.31 -4.04 -1.05
N ASN A 41 -9.56 -4.46 -0.85
CA ASN A 41 -10.67 -4.13 -1.74
C ASN A 41 -11.24 -2.72 -1.48
N ALA A 42 -10.96 -2.16 -0.32
CA ALA A 42 -11.23 -0.76 0.00
C ALA A 42 -10.26 0.13 -0.82
N VAL A 43 -10.73 1.21 -1.38
CA VAL A 43 -12.04 1.85 -1.24
C VAL A 43 -12.86 1.73 -2.54
N HIS A 44 -12.91 0.55 -3.12
CA HIS A 44 -13.63 0.29 -4.39
C HIS A 44 -15.14 0.25 -4.17
N PHE A 45 -15.90 0.87 -5.07
CA PHE A 45 -17.37 0.82 -5.02
C PHE A 45 -17.90 -0.62 -5.26
N PRO A 46 -18.98 -1.04 -4.59
CA PRO A 46 -19.79 -0.31 -3.60
C PRO A 46 -19.08 -0.14 -2.26
N LEU A 47 -19.39 0.96 -1.54
CA LEU A 47 -18.70 1.36 -0.32
C LEU A 47 -19.22 0.59 0.90
N TYR A 48 -18.32 -0.07 1.63
CA TYR A 48 -18.62 -0.84 2.83
C TYR A 48 -17.66 -0.53 3.98
N PRO A 49 -17.62 0.72 4.47
CA PRO A 49 -16.85 1.00 5.68
C PRO A 49 -17.38 0.18 6.85
N GLY A 50 -16.49 -0.22 7.72
CA GLY A 50 -16.84 -0.94 8.95
C GLY A 50 -17.85 -0.19 9.79
N LYS A 51 -18.70 -0.91 10.52
CA LYS A 51 -19.77 -0.32 11.35
C LYS A 51 -19.27 0.72 12.35
N LYS A 52 -18.03 0.58 12.81
CA LYS A 52 -17.37 1.54 13.72
C LYS A 52 -16.94 2.83 13.03
N TRP A 53 -16.85 2.81 11.69
CA TRP A 53 -16.32 3.89 10.86
C TRP A 53 -17.42 4.64 10.12
N ALA A 54 -18.46 3.95 9.72
CA ALA A 54 -19.56 4.52 8.98
C ALA A 54 -20.20 5.73 9.71
N GLY A 55 -20.23 6.87 9.05
CA GLY A 55 -20.81 8.12 9.57
C GLY A 55 -19.89 8.94 10.48
N ARG A 56 -18.59 8.63 10.56
CA ARG A 56 -17.63 9.39 11.39
C ARG A 56 -17.04 10.59 10.67
N SER A 57 -16.70 10.40 9.39
CA SER A 57 -16.09 11.46 8.60
C SER A 57 -17.14 12.48 8.14
N PRO A 58 -16.87 13.80 8.24
CA PRO A 58 -17.74 14.82 7.68
C PRO A 58 -17.80 14.79 6.14
N HIS A 59 -16.94 13.97 5.51
CA HIS A 59 -16.83 13.84 4.05
C HIS A 59 -17.55 12.61 3.49
N GLY A 60 -18.29 11.86 4.31
CA GLY A 60 -19.16 10.75 3.93
C GLY A 60 -18.46 9.40 3.82
N LEU A 61 -19.22 8.38 3.39
CA LEU A 61 -18.82 6.96 3.46
C LEU A 61 -17.49 6.62 2.77
N TYR A 62 -17.14 7.33 1.71
CA TYR A 62 -15.85 7.11 1.05
C TYR A 62 -14.69 7.45 2.00
N SER A 63 -14.78 8.60 2.65
CA SER A 63 -13.77 9.05 3.61
C SER A 63 -13.78 8.21 4.89
N ASP A 64 -14.94 7.77 5.37
CA ASP A 64 -15.04 6.79 6.47
C ASP A 64 -14.20 5.54 6.16
N TRP A 65 -14.28 5.04 4.93
CA TRP A 65 -13.54 3.84 4.55
C TRP A 65 -12.04 4.08 4.35
N VAL A 66 -11.66 5.26 3.85
CA VAL A 66 -10.25 5.69 3.80
C VAL A 66 -9.66 5.75 5.21
N GLU A 67 -10.37 6.36 6.15
CA GLU A 67 -9.95 6.47 7.56
C GLU A 67 -9.81 5.09 8.23
N GLU A 68 -10.68 4.14 7.87
CA GLU A 68 -10.58 2.75 8.35
C GLU A 68 -9.30 2.07 7.84
N VAL A 69 -9.00 2.21 6.55
CA VAL A 69 -7.76 1.67 5.96
C VAL A 69 -6.54 2.29 6.61
N ASP A 70 -6.53 3.62 6.77
CA ASP A 70 -5.43 4.35 7.40
C ASP A 70 -5.17 3.87 8.83
N ALA A 71 -6.25 3.69 9.63
CA ALA A 71 -6.13 3.13 10.97
C ALA A 71 -5.59 1.69 10.97
N GLY A 72 -5.97 0.88 9.99
CA GLY A 72 -5.42 -0.46 9.79
C GLY A 72 -3.92 -0.43 9.49
N VAL A 73 -3.49 0.47 8.61
CA VAL A 73 -2.07 0.70 8.32
C VAL A 73 -1.32 1.14 9.59
N GLY A 74 -1.91 2.07 10.35
CA GLY A 74 -1.34 2.50 11.65
C GLY A 74 -1.08 1.33 12.59
N ARG A 75 -2.06 0.44 12.77
CA ARG A 75 -1.92 -0.78 13.60
C ARG A 75 -0.77 -1.69 13.12
N ILE A 76 -0.60 -1.85 11.81
CA ILE A 76 0.49 -2.65 11.23
C ILE A 76 1.85 -2.00 11.53
N LEU A 77 1.98 -0.70 11.32
CA LEU A 77 3.22 0.02 11.61
C LEU A 77 3.58 -0.03 13.10
N ASP A 78 2.60 0.08 13.98
CA ASP A 78 2.81 -0.03 15.43
C ASP A 78 3.24 -1.45 15.83
N ALA A 79 2.68 -2.48 15.21
CA ALA A 79 3.09 -3.86 15.45
C ALA A 79 4.53 -4.10 14.99
N LEU A 80 4.95 -3.56 13.85
CA LEU A 80 6.34 -3.66 13.38
C LEU A 80 7.30 -2.97 14.35
N ARG A 81 6.93 -1.79 14.90
CA ARG A 81 7.73 -1.08 15.91
C ARG A 81 7.82 -1.89 17.21
N ALA A 82 6.68 -2.35 17.73
CA ALA A 82 6.61 -3.09 18.98
C ALA A 82 7.40 -4.40 18.96
N GLN A 83 7.52 -5.03 17.79
CA GLN A 83 8.28 -6.28 17.61
C GLN A 83 9.75 -6.04 17.20
N GLY A 84 10.22 -4.81 17.12
CA GLY A 84 11.59 -4.49 16.67
C GLY A 84 11.88 -4.84 15.22
N LEU A 85 10.83 -4.88 14.39
CA LEU A 85 10.91 -5.19 12.96
C LEU A 85 10.99 -3.95 12.07
N ALA A 86 10.70 -2.77 12.60
CA ALA A 86 10.59 -1.52 11.84
C ALA A 86 11.84 -1.20 11.01
N GLU A 87 13.03 -1.31 11.61
CA GLU A 87 14.31 -1.01 10.96
C GLU A 87 14.77 -2.10 9.97
N ARG A 88 14.02 -3.19 9.86
CA ARG A 88 14.31 -4.33 8.98
C ARG A 88 13.20 -4.58 7.96
N THR A 89 12.21 -3.69 7.87
CA THR A 89 11.05 -3.88 7.00
C THR A 89 10.83 -2.65 6.13
N LEU A 90 10.85 -2.84 4.81
CA LEU A 90 10.33 -1.86 3.86
C LEU A 90 8.82 -2.01 3.79
N VAL A 91 8.10 -0.93 4.09
CA VAL A 91 6.65 -0.84 3.86
C VAL A 91 6.40 0.10 2.69
N VAL A 92 5.64 -0.37 1.71
CA VAL A 92 5.18 0.44 0.57
C VAL A 92 3.66 0.50 0.62
N PHE A 93 3.11 1.71 0.58
CA PHE A 93 1.69 1.97 0.42
C PHE A 93 1.46 2.61 -0.95
N THR A 94 0.51 2.09 -1.71
CA THR A 94 0.17 2.63 -3.02
C THR A 94 -1.25 2.23 -3.42
N SER A 95 -1.71 2.69 -4.59
CA SER A 95 -2.99 2.32 -5.20
C SER A 95 -2.75 1.74 -6.59
N ASP A 96 -3.72 1.01 -7.09
CA ASP A 96 -3.68 0.35 -8.41
C ASP A 96 -3.99 1.31 -9.56
N ASN A 97 -4.74 2.38 -9.31
CA ASN A 97 -5.15 3.38 -10.30
C ASN A 97 -5.58 4.68 -9.61
N GLY A 98 -5.69 5.75 -10.37
CA GLY A 98 -6.19 7.04 -9.89
C GLY A 98 -7.62 6.97 -9.35
N GLY A 99 -7.98 7.91 -8.52
CA GLY A 99 -9.28 7.96 -7.87
C GLY A 99 -10.44 8.05 -8.87
N THR A 100 -11.59 7.52 -8.48
CA THR A 100 -12.85 7.70 -9.21
C THR A 100 -13.36 9.14 -9.07
N PRO A 101 -14.43 9.56 -9.78
CA PRO A 101 -15.06 10.87 -9.54
C PRO A 101 -15.57 11.11 -8.11
N ARG A 102 -15.62 10.08 -7.26
CA ARG A 102 -15.94 10.18 -5.83
C ARG A 102 -14.74 10.52 -4.97
N GLY A 103 -13.52 10.26 -5.48
CA GLY A 103 -12.27 10.65 -4.84
C GLY A 103 -11.78 12.01 -5.32
N LEU A 104 -10.76 12.52 -4.66
CA LEU A 104 -10.15 13.81 -5.01
C LEU A 104 -8.83 13.56 -5.77
N ASN A 105 -8.80 13.92 -7.05
CA ASN A 105 -7.60 13.79 -7.88
C ASN A 105 -6.86 15.12 -8.10
N THR A 106 -7.37 16.21 -7.51
CA THR A 106 -6.77 17.56 -7.64
C THR A 106 -5.29 17.53 -7.21
N PRO A 107 -4.38 18.18 -7.96
CA PRO A 107 -4.62 19.07 -9.09
C PRO A 107 -4.72 18.38 -10.47
N PHE A 108 -4.72 17.06 -10.52
CA PHE A 108 -4.65 16.31 -11.77
C PHE A 108 -6.01 16.24 -12.48
N ARG A 109 -5.99 16.42 -13.79
CA ARG A 109 -7.15 16.22 -14.64
C ARG A 109 -7.50 14.76 -14.79
N GLY A 110 -8.80 14.43 -14.83
CA GLY A 110 -9.31 13.10 -15.08
C GLY A 110 -9.44 12.25 -13.82
N HIS A 111 -9.78 10.99 -14.01
CA HIS A 111 -10.06 10.02 -12.97
C HIS A 111 -9.88 8.60 -13.50
N LYS A 112 -10.07 7.59 -12.67
CA LYS A 112 -10.03 6.15 -13.05
C LYS A 112 -10.73 5.93 -14.40
N GLY A 113 -10.06 5.21 -15.29
CA GLY A 113 -10.55 4.91 -16.64
C GLY A 113 -10.18 5.96 -17.70
N SER A 114 -9.48 7.05 -17.31
CA SER A 114 -8.92 8.01 -18.26
C SER A 114 -7.39 7.87 -18.35
N THR A 115 -6.82 8.31 -19.48
CA THR A 115 -5.37 8.39 -19.72
C THR A 115 -4.74 9.70 -19.21
N TRP A 116 -5.54 10.55 -18.54
CA TRP A 116 -5.06 11.75 -17.88
C TRP A 116 -4.35 11.43 -16.57
N GLU A 117 -3.52 12.34 -16.09
CA GLU A 117 -2.76 12.22 -14.84
C GLU A 117 -3.63 11.76 -13.64
N GLY A 118 -4.86 12.28 -13.50
CA GLY A 118 -5.78 11.88 -12.43
C GLY A 118 -6.29 10.44 -12.54
N GLY A 119 -6.15 9.79 -13.70
CA GLY A 119 -6.47 8.37 -13.88
C GLY A 119 -5.28 7.44 -13.65
N LEU A 120 -4.04 7.98 -13.76
CA LEU A 120 -2.80 7.21 -13.75
C LEU A 120 -1.98 7.43 -12.47
N ARG A 121 -1.87 8.66 -12.00
CA ARG A 121 -1.10 8.96 -10.79
C ARG A 121 -1.82 8.47 -9.53
N VAL A 122 -1.02 7.86 -8.66
CA VAL A 122 -1.48 7.32 -7.38
C VAL A 122 -0.58 7.82 -6.25
N PRO A 123 -1.13 8.02 -5.04
CA PRO A 123 -0.30 8.25 -3.87
C PRO A 123 0.60 7.03 -3.65
N THR A 124 1.89 7.27 -3.46
CA THR A 124 2.85 6.21 -3.16
C THR A 124 3.77 6.68 -2.05
N LEU A 125 3.85 5.88 -0.99
CA LEU A 125 4.70 6.14 0.16
C LEU A 125 5.59 4.91 0.40
N ALA A 126 6.83 5.16 0.76
CA ALA A 126 7.77 4.14 1.20
C ALA A 126 8.28 4.50 2.59
N TRP A 127 8.27 3.52 3.50
CA TRP A 127 8.71 3.70 4.87
C TRP A 127 9.69 2.61 5.26
N TRP A 128 10.88 3.01 5.66
CA TRP A 128 11.90 2.14 6.23
C TRP A 128 12.83 2.97 7.12
N PRO A 129 12.60 3.01 8.43
CA PRO A 129 13.44 3.77 9.34
C PRO A 129 14.92 3.42 9.23
N GLY A 130 15.76 4.45 9.22
CA GLY A 130 17.21 4.29 9.09
C GLY A 130 17.73 4.02 7.66
N GLN A 131 16.84 3.73 6.70
CA GLN A 131 17.22 3.46 5.31
C GLN A 131 16.66 4.53 4.35
N ILE A 132 15.42 4.93 4.54
CA ILE A 132 14.78 5.98 3.73
C ILE A 132 14.71 7.26 4.58
N PRO A 133 15.22 8.40 4.08
CA PRO A 133 15.18 9.66 4.83
C PRO A 133 13.73 10.09 5.13
N ALA A 134 13.44 10.38 6.39
CA ALA A 134 12.11 10.82 6.81
C ALA A 134 11.73 12.14 6.14
N GLY A 135 10.48 12.24 5.68
CA GLY A 135 9.95 13.45 5.03
C GLY A 135 10.53 13.74 3.64
N SER A 136 11.35 12.83 3.09
CA SER A 136 11.87 12.99 1.73
C SER A 136 10.78 12.80 0.68
N THR A 137 10.95 13.48 -0.45
CA THR A 137 10.12 13.31 -1.65
C THR A 137 11.03 13.17 -2.86
N THR A 138 10.57 12.49 -3.89
CA THR A 138 11.26 12.37 -5.16
C THR A 138 10.32 12.69 -6.32
N PRO A 139 10.76 13.46 -7.34
CA PRO A 139 10.01 13.71 -8.55
C PRO A 139 10.10 12.56 -9.56
N THR A 140 10.81 11.49 -9.24
CA THR A 140 11.03 10.35 -10.14
C THR A 140 9.69 9.74 -10.55
N ILE A 141 9.50 9.57 -11.85
CA ILE A 141 8.38 8.81 -12.39
C ILE A 141 8.65 7.33 -12.11
N ALA A 142 7.71 6.70 -11.41
CA ALA A 142 7.78 5.31 -11.05
C ALA A 142 6.45 4.61 -11.37
N ALA A 143 6.49 3.30 -11.56
CA ALA A 143 5.31 2.51 -11.83
C ALA A 143 5.33 1.20 -11.01
N MET A 144 4.18 0.54 -10.91
CA MET A 144 4.04 -0.68 -10.10
C MET A 144 5.00 -1.80 -10.52
N PHE A 145 5.35 -1.88 -11.82
CA PHE A 145 6.29 -2.88 -12.32
C PHE A 145 7.74 -2.63 -11.87
N ASP A 146 8.08 -1.44 -11.34
CA ASP A 146 9.38 -1.14 -10.76
C ASP A 146 9.57 -1.78 -9.38
N LEU A 147 8.47 -2.16 -8.72
CA LEU A 147 8.54 -2.81 -7.40
C LEU A 147 9.21 -4.18 -7.47
N LEU A 148 8.98 -4.95 -8.53
CA LEU A 148 9.60 -6.27 -8.69
C LEU A 148 11.13 -6.21 -8.69
N PRO A 149 11.80 -5.44 -9.58
CA PRO A 149 13.25 -5.35 -9.56
C PRO A 149 13.78 -4.69 -8.28
N THR A 150 13.05 -3.76 -7.68
CA THR A 150 13.42 -3.14 -6.41
C THR A 150 13.43 -4.17 -5.27
N PHE A 151 12.35 -4.93 -5.12
CA PHE A 151 12.26 -5.95 -4.06
C PHE A 151 13.23 -7.11 -4.28
N ALA A 152 13.43 -7.54 -5.54
CA ALA A 152 14.41 -8.55 -5.87
C ALA A 152 15.83 -8.11 -5.49
N ALA A 153 16.22 -6.89 -5.80
CA ALA A 153 17.52 -6.35 -5.43
C ALA A 153 17.72 -6.31 -3.91
N LEU A 154 16.71 -5.87 -3.16
CA LEU A 154 16.75 -5.81 -1.69
C LEU A 154 16.80 -7.20 -1.05
N ALA A 155 16.13 -8.18 -1.64
CA ALA A 155 16.12 -9.56 -1.18
C ALA A 155 17.34 -10.38 -1.64
N GLY A 156 18.24 -9.81 -2.46
CA GLY A 156 19.34 -10.54 -3.08
C GLY A 156 18.89 -11.61 -4.08
N ALA A 157 17.66 -11.49 -4.59
CA ALA A 157 17.10 -12.42 -5.56
C ALA A 157 17.53 -12.10 -6.99
N LYS A 158 17.69 -13.14 -7.81
CA LYS A 158 17.98 -12.97 -9.24
C LYS A 158 16.70 -12.74 -10.01
N LEU A 159 16.71 -11.73 -10.87
CA LEU A 159 15.63 -11.51 -11.82
C LEU A 159 15.67 -12.52 -12.98
N PRO A 160 14.52 -12.83 -13.62
CA PRO A 160 14.49 -13.61 -14.84
C PRO A 160 15.36 -12.98 -15.93
N THR A 161 16.11 -13.83 -16.65
CA THR A 161 16.97 -13.42 -17.79
C THR A 161 16.42 -13.87 -19.13
N ASP A 162 15.35 -14.68 -19.12
CA ASP A 162 14.66 -15.23 -20.30
C ASP A 162 13.72 -14.25 -20.96
N ARG A 163 13.55 -13.07 -20.38
CA ARG A 163 12.67 -12.00 -20.87
C ARG A 163 13.17 -10.62 -20.46
N LYS A 164 12.80 -9.59 -21.22
CA LYS A 164 13.02 -8.20 -20.83
C LYS A 164 11.99 -7.80 -19.78
N LEU A 165 12.45 -7.17 -18.70
CA LEU A 165 11.61 -6.52 -17.71
C LEU A 165 11.59 -5.01 -17.98
N ASP A 166 10.40 -4.41 -17.92
CA ASP A 166 10.24 -2.96 -18.14
C ASP A 166 10.59 -2.15 -16.89
N GLY A 167 10.46 -2.77 -15.71
CA GLY A 167 10.73 -2.11 -14.43
C GLY A 167 12.21 -1.88 -14.15
N VAL A 168 12.48 -0.85 -13.36
CA VAL A 168 13.80 -0.49 -12.86
C VAL A 168 13.85 -0.56 -11.33
N ASN A 169 15.05 -0.72 -10.77
CA ASN A 169 15.24 -0.69 -9.33
C ASN A 169 15.16 0.76 -8.83
N LEU A 170 14.17 1.06 -7.99
CA LEU A 170 13.92 2.39 -7.41
C LEU A 170 14.70 2.65 -6.12
N TRP A 171 15.47 1.69 -5.63
CA TRP A 171 16.17 1.83 -4.34
C TRP A 171 17.05 3.09 -4.26
N PRO A 172 17.87 3.43 -5.29
CA PRO A 172 18.65 4.66 -5.26
C PRO A 172 17.82 5.93 -5.13
N GLN A 173 16.63 5.98 -5.72
CA GLN A 173 15.72 7.13 -5.64
C GLN A 173 15.05 7.22 -4.27
N LEU A 174 14.67 6.09 -3.70
CA LEU A 174 14.05 6.04 -2.36
C LEU A 174 15.02 6.45 -1.25
N THR A 175 16.30 6.14 -1.41
CA THR A 175 17.35 6.51 -0.42
C THR A 175 17.97 7.87 -0.65
N GLY A 176 17.65 8.54 -1.76
CA GLY A 176 18.30 9.78 -2.16
C GLY A 176 19.74 9.61 -2.69
N ALA A 177 20.14 8.39 -3.00
CA ALA A 177 21.47 8.08 -3.55
C ALA A 177 21.56 8.37 -5.06
N ALA A 178 20.44 8.47 -5.77
CA ALA A 178 20.41 8.87 -7.17
C ALA A 178 20.46 10.40 -7.30
N PRO A 179 21.14 10.94 -8.33
CA PRO A 179 21.01 12.36 -8.66
C PRO A 179 19.54 12.69 -8.94
N GLN A 180 19.08 13.83 -8.41
CA GLN A 180 17.74 14.37 -8.65
C GLN A 180 17.62 14.93 -10.06
#